data_9456a488e3a6561ef9042c3f2ec89433
#
_entry.id   9456a488e3a6561ef9042c3f2ec89433
#
_cell.length_a   1.000
_cell.length_b   1.000
_cell.length_c   1.000
_cell.angle_alpha   90.00
_cell.angle_beta   90.00
_cell.angle_gamma   90.00
#
_symmetry.space_group_name_H-M   'P 1'
#
loop_
_entity.id
_entity.type
_entity.pdbx_description
1 polymer ?
#
loop_
_entity_poly.entity_id
_entity_poly.type
_entity_poly.pdbx_seq_one_letter_code
_entity_poly.pdbx_strand_id
1 'polypeptide(L)'
;MTLLRARTLTSPSLARRGAVSAAVCAALSLSTLAATAGEASSAPSSPAGGPSARASIPPLDDAGTIRITQANLLSGQPVGAFQRDLDTVLGARPDFITYHEVAWRSDAALAPSGYDLFRTPGQYKGANPVAWRTDRWTAIAQGTTTISNRRGRVPGQSVEWGVRYASWATLQGVDGRVVSVVSTHLAPMNAITQGLTPISVRRLGALTTKLSAAGPVLVGGDFNVHYKEARYPRELFEQFSLTPTYDVLGEYFPTGDHRGATIDYLFMNSASQFTVQRQYNRELNSDHDAITADLAFVESPEDQPVLFAPGRVINNPAGERAERRAVLDLMVKAVANAPRGSAVHLQTVGLRDRRLAGALNRAVDRGVHVQLVTRHDTFNKQERQLQALLGSRTGRKSWVTDCVRRCLRLANRLPDTQLLVSTSGDTPALLIETNAPAVSSYTLQRMTATVETSKASYDAAFQWFFRLVGRQI
;
A
#
# COMPACT_ATOMS: atom_id res chain seq x y z
N MET A 1 -0.58 -66.63 -8.71
CA MET A 1 -1.83 -67.07 -8.09
C MET A 1 -2.32 -65.86 -7.26
N THR A 2 -3.36 -65.14 -7.49
CA THR A 2 -4.70 -65.27 -7.99
C THR A 2 -5.17 -63.83 -8.26
N LEU A 3 -5.40 -63.41 -9.48
CA LEU A 3 -6.63 -63.14 -10.22
C LEU A 3 -7.70 -62.24 -9.55
N LEU A 4 -7.88 -61.06 -10.18
CA LEU A 4 -9.11 -60.46 -10.74
C LEU A 4 -10.31 -60.14 -9.83
N ARG A 5 -10.76 -58.86 -9.90
CA ARG A 5 -12.00 -58.49 -10.59
C ARG A 5 -12.24 -56.99 -10.69
N ALA A 6 -12.40 -56.55 -11.91
CA ALA A 6 -13.00 -55.27 -12.27
C ALA A 6 -14.52 -55.30 -12.01
N ARG A 7 -15.10 -54.15 -11.65
CA ARG A 7 -16.54 -53.91 -11.84
C ARG A 7 -16.72 -52.50 -12.40
N THR A 8 -17.07 -52.46 -13.64
CA THR A 8 -17.77 -51.38 -14.35
C THR A 8 -19.20 -51.26 -13.82
N LEU A 9 -19.68 -50.07 -13.57
CA LEU A 9 -21.09 -49.74 -13.60
C LEU A 9 -21.31 -48.33 -14.19
N THR A 10 -21.98 -48.34 -15.24
CA THR A 10 -22.68 -47.43 -16.13
C THR A 10 -23.37 -46.23 -15.49
N SER A 11 -23.33 -45.13 -16.26
CA SER A 11 -24.20 -43.94 -16.14
C SER A 11 -25.69 -44.23 -16.21
N PRO A 12 -26.53 -43.27 -15.78
CA PRO A 12 -27.27 -42.59 -16.82
C PRO A 12 -27.38 -41.04 -16.68
N SER A 13 -27.54 -40.45 -17.82
CA SER A 13 -27.89 -39.10 -18.14
C SER A 13 -29.21 -38.63 -17.55
N LEU A 14 -29.33 -37.36 -17.16
CA LEU A 14 -30.57 -36.60 -17.39
C LEU A 14 -30.26 -35.09 -17.40
N ALA A 15 -30.68 -34.47 -18.49
CA ALA A 15 -30.63 -33.05 -18.79
C ALA A 15 -31.68 -32.29 -18.03
N ARG A 16 -31.40 -31.01 -17.70
CA ARG A 16 -32.26 -29.83 -18.01
C ARG A 16 -31.72 -28.53 -17.41
N ARG A 17 -31.35 -27.62 -18.31
CA ARG A 17 -31.74 -26.22 -18.48
C ARG A 17 -31.71 -25.31 -17.25
N GLY A 18 -30.85 -24.32 -17.35
CA GLY A 18 -30.89 -23.07 -16.61
C GLY A 18 -29.89 -22.11 -17.22
N ALA A 19 -30.29 -21.41 -18.29
CA ALA A 19 -29.52 -20.33 -18.89
C ALA A 19 -29.64 -19.09 -17.99
N VAL A 20 -28.51 -18.54 -17.55
CA VAL A 20 -28.44 -17.15 -17.07
C VAL A 20 -27.47 -16.41 -17.98
N SER A 21 -28.04 -15.53 -18.76
CA SER A 21 -27.37 -14.63 -19.69
C SER A 21 -26.52 -13.63 -18.93
N ALA A 22 -25.23 -13.61 -19.19
CA ALA A 22 -24.38 -12.46 -18.92
C ALA A 22 -24.38 -11.59 -20.18
N ALA A 23 -25.03 -10.44 -20.09
CA ALA A 23 -25.06 -9.46 -21.16
C ALA A 23 -23.73 -8.74 -21.26
N VAL A 24 -23.05 -8.91 -22.38
CA VAL A 24 -21.95 -8.06 -22.82
C VAL A 24 -22.57 -6.91 -23.60
N CYS A 25 -22.45 -5.68 -23.07
CA CYS A 25 -22.85 -4.48 -23.79
C CYS A 25 -21.74 -4.08 -24.77
N ALA A 26 -21.92 -4.45 -26.04
CA ALA A 26 -21.38 -3.70 -27.15
C ALA A 26 -22.58 -3.03 -27.83
N ALA A 27 -22.82 -1.76 -27.55
CA ALA A 27 -23.91 -1.01 -28.15
C ALA A 27 -23.36 -0.10 -29.25
N LEU A 28 -23.57 -0.54 -30.49
CA LEU A 28 -23.64 0.35 -31.64
C LEU A 28 -25.13 0.71 -31.78
N SER A 29 -25.48 1.94 -31.50
CA SER A 29 -26.83 2.47 -31.79
C SER A 29 -26.78 3.51 -32.89
N LEU A 30 -27.25 3.07 -34.06
CA LEU A 30 -27.84 3.99 -35.05
C LEU A 30 -29.28 4.26 -34.62
N SER A 31 -29.63 5.50 -34.43
CA SER A 31 -31.03 5.93 -34.26
C SER A 31 -31.43 6.91 -35.33
N THR A 32 -32.41 6.50 -36.14
CA THR A 32 -33.10 7.31 -37.11
C THR A 32 -34.14 8.21 -36.45
N LEU A 33 -34.20 9.44 -36.93
CA LEU A 33 -35.21 10.45 -36.56
C LEU A 33 -36.65 10.00 -36.91
N ALA A 34 -37.56 10.32 -36.02
CA ALA A 34 -38.95 10.60 -36.38
C ALA A 34 -39.44 11.83 -35.58
N ALA A 35 -39.81 12.84 -36.29
CA ALA A 35 -40.35 14.08 -35.77
C ALA A 35 -41.86 13.95 -35.49
N THR A 36 -42.33 14.38 -34.32
CA THR A 36 -43.73 14.78 -34.12
C THR A 36 -43.74 16.12 -33.39
N ALA A 37 -44.46 17.06 -34.00
CA ALA A 37 -44.72 18.38 -33.44
C ALA A 37 -45.77 18.30 -32.33
N GLY A 38 -45.57 19.04 -31.27
CA GLY A 38 -46.53 19.23 -30.16
C GLY A 38 -46.23 20.54 -29.46
N GLU A 39 -47.27 21.30 -29.26
CA GLU A 39 -47.39 22.73 -29.02
C GLU A 39 -46.73 23.27 -27.75
N ALA A 40 -46.38 24.55 -27.81
CA ALA A 40 -45.71 25.37 -26.82
C ALA A 40 -46.59 25.63 -25.57
N SER A 41 -45.96 25.50 -24.40
CA SER A 41 -46.37 26.17 -23.18
C SER A 41 -45.14 26.92 -22.62
N SER A 42 -45.28 28.26 -22.56
CA SER A 42 -44.28 29.19 -22.09
C SER A 42 -44.21 29.19 -20.56
N ALA A 43 -43.05 28.80 -20.00
CA ALA A 43 -42.68 29.07 -18.62
C ALA A 43 -41.42 29.97 -18.58
N PRO A 44 -41.22 30.80 -17.55
CA PRO A 44 -40.29 31.90 -17.58
C PRO A 44 -38.82 31.44 -17.57
N SER A 45 -38.04 32.04 -18.44
CA SER A 45 -36.60 31.83 -18.56
C SER A 45 -35.86 32.24 -17.31
N SER A 46 -35.27 31.28 -16.62
CA SER A 46 -34.16 31.52 -15.68
C SER A 46 -32.90 31.98 -16.45
N PRO A 47 -32.10 32.90 -15.90
CA PRO A 47 -30.94 33.39 -16.61
C PRO A 47 -29.91 32.24 -16.83
N ALA A 48 -29.46 32.15 -18.06
CA ALA A 48 -28.38 31.22 -18.46
C ALA A 48 -27.13 31.44 -17.56
N GLY A 49 -26.80 30.44 -16.77
CA GLY A 49 -25.54 30.38 -16.10
C GLY A 49 -24.41 30.44 -17.14
N GLY A 50 -23.60 31.50 -17.11
CA GLY A 50 -22.39 31.60 -17.92
C GLY A 50 -21.47 30.42 -17.67
N PRO A 51 -20.52 30.12 -18.58
CA PRO A 51 -19.60 29.03 -18.44
C PRO A 51 -18.87 29.12 -17.09
N SER A 52 -19.05 28.08 -16.26
CA SER A 52 -18.34 27.95 -15.00
C SER A 52 -16.85 28.15 -15.27
N ALA A 53 -16.29 29.23 -14.72
CA ALA A 53 -14.86 29.49 -14.83
C ALA A 53 -14.14 28.27 -14.32
N ARG A 54 -13.42 27.57 -15.20
CA ARG A 54 -12.51 26.47 -14.81
C ARG A 54 -11.60 27.02 -13.73
N ALA A 55 -11.78 26.57 -12.50
CA ALA A 55 -10.90 26.93 -11.41
C ALA A 55 -9.48 26.60 -11.84
N SER A 56 -8.66 27.64 -12.00
CA SER A 56 -7.24 27.47 -12.33
C SER A 56 -6.60 26.67 -11.20
N ILE A 57 -5.93 25.57 -11.56
CA ILE A 57 -5.15 24.80 -10.60
C ILE A 57 -3.98 25.69 -10.19
N PRO A 58 -3.82 26.04 -8.90
CA PRO A 58 -2.69 26.82 -8.46
C PRO A 58 -1.40 26.08 -8.83
N PRO A 59 -0.36 26.76 -9.32
CA PRO A 59 0.95 26.14 -9.47
C PRO A 59 1.41 25.63 -8.10
N LEU A 60 2.04 24.46 -8.09
CA LEU A 60 2.79 23.94 -6.94
C LEU A 60 4.21 24.50 -7.07
N ASP A 61 4.47 25.65 -6.46
CA ASP A 61 5.79 26.29 -6.48
C ASP A 61 6.63 25.93 -5.25
N ASP A 62 6.07 25.09 -4.34
CA ASP A 62 6.74 24.68 -3.13
C ASP A 62 7.56 23.39 -3.37
N ALA A 63 8.88 23.46 -3.12
CA ALA A 63 9.80 22.34 -3.21
C ALA A 63 9.38 21.14 -2.32
N GLY A 64 8.61 21.40 -1.26
CA GLY A 64 8.08 20.39 -0.33
C GLY A 64 6.83 19.66 -0.80
N THR A 65 6.25 20.02 -1.95
CA THR A 65 4.99 19.45 -2.43
C THR A 65 5.19 18.64 -3.71
N ILE A 66 4.51 17.49 -3.79
CA ILE A 66 4.43 16.61 -4.97
C ILE A 66 3.00 16.59 -5.48
N ARG A 67 2.82 16.73 -6.78
CA ARG A 67 1.57 16.40 -7.45
C ARG A 67 1.71 15.08 -8.21
N ILE A 68 0.88 14.10 -7.90
CA ILE A 68 0.80 12.83 -8.62
C ILE A 68 -0.56 12.69 -9.28
N THR A 69 -0.57 12.25 -10.54
CA THR A 69 -1.79 11.95 -11.29
C THR A 69 -1.78 10.51 -11.75
N GLN A 70 -2.86 9.81 -11.50
CA GLN A 70 -3.17 8.51 -12.08
C GLN A 70 -4.17 8.72 -13.22
N ALA A 71 -3.96 8.08 -14.39
CA ALA A 71 -4.86 8.18 -15.54
C ALA A 71 -4.90 6.87 -16.34
N ASN A 72 -6.08 6.25 -16.43
CA ASN A 72 -6.37 5.21 -17.39
C ASN A 72 -6.94 5.86 -18.66
N LEU A 73 -6.22 5.80 -19.79
CA LEU A 73 -6.52 6.53 -21.03
C LEU A 73 -7.22 5.66 -22.07
N LEU A 74 -7.90 4.63 -21.66
CA LEU A 74 -8.69 3.70 -22.48
C LEU A 74 -7.99 3.21 -23.76
N SER A 75 -7.62 1.95 -23.78
CA SER A 75 -6.98 1.32 -24.93
C SER A 75 -7.90 1.35 -26.17
N GLY A 76 -7.38 1.83 -27.28
CA GLY A 76 -8.16 1.93 -28.54
C GLY A 76 -8.98 3.23 -28.69
N GLN A 77 -8.92 4.13 -27.72
CA GLN A 77 -9.54 5.47 -27.85
C GLN A 77 -9.05 6.20 -29.12
N PRO A 78 -9.94 6.94 -29.84
CA PRO A 78 -9.55 7.75 -30.99
C PRO A 78 -8.44 8.75 -30.64
N VAL A 79 -7.51 8.98 -31.56
CA VAL A 79 -6.34 9.84 -31.33
C VAL A 79 -6.71 11.23 -30.81
N GLY A 80 -7.74 11.86 -31.35
CA GLY A 80 -8.17 13.19 -30.91
C GLY A 80 -8.75 13.22 -29.50
N ALA A 81 -9.47 12.17 -29.07
CA ALA A 81 -9.96 12.03 -27.70
C ALA A 81 -8.77 11.77 -26.74
N PHE A 82 -7.89 10.84 -27.09
CA PHE A 82 -6.67 10.58 -26.35
C PHE A 82 -5.83 11.85 -26.13
N GLN A 83 -5.67 12.68 -27.17
CA GLN A 83 -4.88 13.92 -27.06
C GLN A 83 -5.53 14.91 -26.08
N ARG A 84 -6.86 15.07 -26.11
CA ARG A 84 -7.58 15.92 -25.14
C ARG A 84 -7.44 15.44 -23.71
N ASP A 85 -7.48 14.12 -23.50
CA ASP A 85 -7.27 13.52 -22.20
C ASP A 85 -5.85 13.75 -21.69
N LEU A 86 -4.87 13.56 -22.57
CA LEU A 86 -3.47 13.81 -22.28
C LEU A 86 -3.24 15.30 -21.92
N ASP A 87 -3.83 16.23 -22.70
CA ASP A 87 -3.77 17.66 -22.41
C ASP A 87 -4.39 18.00 -21.05
N THR A 88 -5.47 17.30 -20.67
CA THR A 88 -6.13 17.45 -19.36
C THR A 88 -5.21 16.97 -18.22
N VAL A 89 -4.55 15.82 -18.39
CA VAL A 89 -3.60 15.25 -17.44
C VAL A 89 -2.37 16.14 -17.28
N LEU A 90 -1.74 16.52 -18.39
CA LEU A 90 -0.54 17.36 -18.42
C LEU A 90 -0.83 18.80 -17.97
N GLY A 91 -2.03 19.30 -18.25
CA GLY A 91 -2.48 20.61 -17.80
C GLY A 91 -2.53 20.78 -16.28
N ALA A 92 -2.61 19.67 -15.52
CA ALA A 92 -2.45 19.68 -14.07
C ALA A 92 -0.99 19.89 -13.63
N ARG A 93 -0.01 19.81 -14.55
CA ARG A 93 1.43 19.87 -14.29
C ARG A 93 1.88 18.95 -13.15
N PRO A 94 1.52 17.63 -13.19
CA PRO A 94 1.93 16.72 -12.14
C PRO A 94 3.44 16.49 -12.15
N ASP A 95 4.01 16.25 -10.97
CA ASP A 95 5.39 15.81 -10.84
C ASP A 95 5.55 14.37 -11.35
N PHE A 96 4.54 13.55 -11.07
CA PHE A 96 4.50 12.15 -11.47
C PHE A 96 3.16 11.79 -12.12
N ILE A 97 3.23 10.94 -13.13
CA ILE A 97 2.05 10.40 -13.80
C ILE A 97 2.17 8.89 -13.87
N THR A 98 1.10 8.19 -13.47
CA THR A 98 0.93 6.76 -13.65
C THR A 98 -0.14 6.54 -14.71
N TYR A 99 0.29 6.17 -15.91
CA TYR A 99 -0.61 5.92 -17.04
C TYR A 99 -1.03 4.46 -17.11
N HIS A 100 -2.22 4.19 -17.61
CA HIS A 100 -2.72 2.85 -17.89
C HIS A 100 -3.35 2.76 -19.27
N GLU A 101 -3.30 1.55 -19.85
CA GLU A 101 -3.86 1.20 -21.16
C GLU A 101 -3.20 1.88 -22.36
N VAL A 102 -1.99 2.37 -22.22
CA VAL A 102 -1.29 3.16 -23.24
C VAL A 102 -0.20 2.39 -24.03
N ALA A 103 -0.28 1.05 -24.09
CA ALA A 103 0.75 0.22 -24.75
C ALA A 103 1.06 0.64 -26.19
N TRP A 104 0.07 1.12 -26.92
CA TRP A 104 0.14 1.49 -28.35
C TRP A 104 0.37 2.97 -28.60
N ARG A 105 0.51 3.78 -27.56
CA ARG A 105 0.82 5.20 -27.67
C ARG A 105 2.35 5.40 -27.68
N SER A 106 2.83 6.41 -28.39
CA SER A 106 4.26 6.70 -28.42
C SER A 106 4.75 7.31 -27.11
N ASP A 107 6.01 7.06 -26.74
CA ASP A 107 6.63 7.67 -25.57
C ASP A 107 6.67 9.20 -25.68
N ALA A 108 6.94 9.73 -26.88
CA ALA A 108 6.93 11.16 -27.14
C ALA A 108 5.56 11.84 -26.91
N ALA A 109 4.45 11.11 -27.12
CA ALA A 109 3.12 11.63 -26.80
C ALA A 109 2.88 11.63 -25.28
N LEU A 110 3.27 10.54 -24.60
CA LEU A 110 3.05 10.35 -23.17
C LEU A 110 3.97 11.23 -22.29
N ALA A 111 5.16 11.57 -22.78
CA ALA A 111 6.15 12.41 -22.13
C ALA A 111 6.64 13.49 -23.12
N PRO A 112 5.84 14.55 -23.34
CA PRO A 112 6.27 15.68 -24.15
C PRO A 112 7.38 16.47 -23.46
N SER A 113 7.87 17.54 -24.10
CA SER A 113 8.93 18.41 -23.55
C SER A 113 8.66 18.78 -22.08
N GLY A 114 9.64 18.57 -21.22
CA GLY A 114 9.54 18.79 -19.76
C GLY A 114 9.16 17.54 -18.96
N TYR A 115 8.89 16.41 -19.65
CA TYR A 115 8.67 15.11 -19.02
C TYR A 115 9.62 14.06 -19.59
N ASP A 116 9.91 13.05 -18.78
CA ASP A 116 10.55 11.80 -19.15
C ASP A 116 9.69 10.63 -18.67
N LEU A 117 9.94 9.44 -19.20
CA LEU A 117 9.06 8.28 -18.99
C LEU A 117 9.85 6.99 -18.97
N PHE A 118 9.39 6.05 -18.15
CA PHE A 118 9.87 4.67 -18.18
C PHE A 118 8.73 3.67 -18.40
N ARG A 119 8.96 2.76 -19.35
CA ARG A 119 8.27 1.47 -19.49
C ARG A 119 9.15 0.48 -20.24
N THR A 120 8.98 -0.81 -19.97
CA THR A 120 9.52 -1.85 -20.86
C THR A 120 8.58 -1.99 -22.06
N PRO A 121 9.07 -1.94 -23.31
CA PRO A 121 8.23 -2.10 -24.49
C PRO A 121 7.46 -3.43 -24.51
N GLY A 122 6.28 -3.42 -25.13
CA GLY A 122 5.43 -4.59 -25.33
C GLY A 122 4.00 -4.40 -24.86
N GLN A 123 3.10 -5.18 -25.44
CA GLN A 123 1.64 -5.07 -25.25
C GLN A 123 1.22 -5.03 -23.75
N TYR A 124 1.82 -5.85 -22.91
CA TYR A 124 1.47 -5.93 -21.48
C TYR A 124 2.41 -5.12 -20.60
N LYS A 125 3.72 -5.16 -20.89
CA LYS A 125 4.73 -4.46 -20.11
C LYS A 125 4.70 -2.95 -20.36
N GLY A 126 4.39 -2.55 -21.59
CA GLY A 126 4.33 -1.15 -21.99
C GLY A 126 3.01 -0.45 -21.67
N ALA A 127 2.03 -1.16 -21.11
CA ALA A 127 0.70 -0.61 -20.86
C ALA A 127 0.63 0.40 -19.71
N ASN A 128 1.57 0.31 -18.76
CA ASN A 128 1.53 1.07 -17.50
C ASN A 128 2.84 1.83 -17.27
N PRO A 129 3.18 2.85 -18.07
CA PRO A 129 4.38 3.65 -17.84
C PRO A 129 4.26 4.54 -16.60
N VAL A 130 5.43 4.93 -16.07
CA VAL A 130 5.59 6.03 -15.13
C VAL A 130 6.23 7.19 -15.88
N ALA A 131 5.67 8.40 -15.78
CA ALA A 131 6.28 9.62 -16.28
C ALA A 131 6.56 10.61 -15.14
N TRP A 132 7.55 11.50 -15.34
CA TRP A 132 7.95 12.50 -14.34
C TRP A 132 8.45 13.78 -15.00
N ARG A 133 8.31 14.89 -14.27
CA ARG A 133 8.85 16.18 -14.68
C ARG A 133 10.37 16.20 -14.57
N THR A 134 11.04 16.56 -15.66
CA THR A 134 12.52 16.56 -15.73
C THR A 134 13.17 17.80 -15.09
N ASP A 135 12.43 18.88 -14.91
CA ASP A 135 12.89 20.09 -14.21
C ASP A 135 12.98 19.90 -12.69
N ARG A 136 12.33 18.88 -12.14
CA ARG A 136 12.30 18.60 -10.70
C ARG A 136 12.91 17.25 -10.32
N TRP A 137 12.87 16.25 -11.21
CA TRP A 137 13.16 14.88 -10.87
C TRP A 137 14.07 14.20 -11.90
N THR A 138 15.00 13.38 -11.41
CA THR A 138 15.90 12.57 -12.22
C THR A 138 15.78 11.10 -11.81
N ALA A 139 15.61 10.19 -12.77
CA ALA A 139 15.55 8.76 -12.48
C ALA A 139 16.93 8.22 -12.11
N ILE A 140 17.03 7.57 -10.94
CA ILE A 140 18.25 6.90 -10.46
C ILE A 140 18.16 5.38 -10.52
N ALA A 141 16.94 4.83 -10.60
CA ALA A 141 16.68 3.42 -10.88
C ALA A 141 15.29 3.26 -11.50
N GLN A 142 15.10 2.22 -12.30
CA GLN A 142 13.82 1.95 -12.93
C GLN A 142 13.68 0.47 -13.29
N GLY A 143 12.46 -0.01 -13.47
CA GLY A 143 12.25 -1.39 -13.84
C GLY A 143 10.79 -1.80 -13.98
N THR A 144 10.59 -3.05 -14.38
CA THR A 144 9.26 -3.66 -14.55
C THR A 144 9.18 -4.94 -13.74
N THR A 145 8.07 -5.10 -13.02
CA THR A 145 7.82 -6.27 -12.17
C THR A 145 6.54 -6.97 -12.60
N THR A 146 6.56 -8.30 -12.64
CA THR A 146 5.36 -9.10 -12.94
C THR A 146 4.41 -9.10 -11.73
N ILE A 147 3.21 -8.55 -11.91
CA ILE A 147 2.16 -8.50 -10.88
C ILE A 147 1.29 -9.76 -10.95
N SER A 148 0.93 -10.19 -12.16
CA SER A 148 0.35 -11.51 -12.41
C SER A 148 0.73 -12.02 -13.79
N ASN A 149 0.71 -13.34 -13.94
CA ASN A 149 1.12 -14.01 -15.16
C ASN A 149 0.17 -15.14 -15.57
N ARG A 150 -1.07 -15.13 -15.05
CA ARG A 150 -2.05 -16.14 -15.42
C ARG A 150 -2.43 -15.95 -16.90
N ARG A 151 -2.20 -17.00 -17.68
CA ARG A 151 -2.59 -17.07 -19.08
C ARG A 151 -4.07 -17.43 -19.21
N GLY A 152 -4.70 -16.98 -20.26
CA GLY A 152 -6.08 -17.27 -20.60
C GLY A 152 -6.76 -16.09 -21.27
N ARG A 153 -7.66 -16.42 -22.20
CA ARG A 153 -8.42 -15.42 -22.98
C ARG A 153 -9.92 -15.64 -22.73
N VAL A 154 -10.64 -14.56 -22.64
CA VAL A 154 -12.10 -14.63 -22.70
C VAL A 154 -12.51 -14.97 -24.12
N PRO A 155 -13.50 -15.86 -24.34
CA PRO A 155 -13.97 -16.21 -25.70
C PRO A 155 -14.26 -14.94 -26.52
N GLY A 156 -13.77 -14.91 -27.75
CA GLY A 156 -13.91 -13.77 -28.68
C GLY A 156 -12.91 -12.63 -28.49
N GLN A 157 -11.98 -12.74 -27.50
CA GLN A 157 -10.96 -11.71 -27.26
C GLN A 157 -9.55 -12.23 -27.56
N SER A 158 -8.67 -11.33 -28.02
CA SER A 158 -7.28 -11.65 -28.38
C SER A 158 -6.29 -11.48 -27.26
N VAL A 159 -6.68 -10.82 -26.15
CA VAL A 159 -5.78 -10.44 -25.04
C VAL A 159 -5.79 -11.44 -23.90
N GLU A 160 -4.65 -11.57 -23.24
CA GLU A 160 -4.48 -12.37 -22.02
C GLU A 160 -4.86 -11.52 -20.79
N TRP A 161 -6.05 -11.72 -20.25
CA TRP A 161 -6.61 -10.87 -19.19
C TRP A 161 -5.84 -10.92 -17.87
N GLY A 162 -5.21 -12.05 -17.56
CA GLY A 162 -4.50 -12.24 -16.30
C GLY A 162 -3.01 -11.90 -16.33
N VAL A 163 -2.49 -11.34 -17.44
CA VAL A 163 -1.08 -10.92 -17.55
C VAL A 163 -0.97 -9.44 -17.21
N ARG A 164 -0.35 -9.13 -16.07
CA ARG A 164 -0.21 -7.75 -15.57
C ARG A 164 1.19 -7.49 -15.06
N TYR A 165 1.64 -6.26 -15.26
CA TYR A 165 2.95 -5.76 -14.83
C TYR A 165 2.80 -4.44 -14.10
N ALA A 166 3.78 -4.12 -13.27
CA ALA A 166 3.98 -2.78 -12.73
C ALA A 166 5.30 -2.22 -13.29
N SER A 167 5.28 -1.01 -13.81
CA SER A 167 6.47 -0.21 -14.08
C SER A 167 6.77 0.65 -12.88
N TRP A 168 8.06 0.89 -12.60
CA TRP A 168 8.46 1.73 -11.49
C TRP A 168 9.71 2.54 -11.84
N ALA A 169 9.81 3.72 -11.25
CA ALA A 169 11.00 4.55 -11.27
C ALA A 169 11.30 5.04 -9.85
N THR A 170 12.56 4.97 -9.43
CA THR A 170 13.08 5.65 -8.24
C THR A 170 13.70 6.95 -8.70
N LEU A 171 13.22 8.04 -8.18
CA LEU A 171 13.45 9.39 -8.66
C LEU A 171 14.12 10.22 -7.56
N GLN A 172 15.17 10.95 -7.90
CA GLN A 172 15.80 11.91 -7.03
C GLN A 172 15.36 13.32 -7.41
N GLY A 173 14.84 14.04 -6.46
CA GLY A 173 14.47 15.45 -6.60
C GLY A 173 15.68 16.37 -6.61
N VAL A 174 15.50 17.58 -7.15
CA VAL A 174 16.52 18.63 -7.13
C VAL A 174 16.94 19.05 -5.71
N ASP A 175 16.10 18.76 -4.72
CA ASP A 175 16.33 18.94 -3.29
C ASP A 175 17.06 17.74 -2.61
N GLY A 176 17.39 16.71 -3.39
CA GLY A 176 18.06 15.50 -2.93
C GLY A 176 17.13 14.41 -2.36
N ARG A 177 15.86 14.69 -2.16
CA ARG A 177 14.87 13.70 -1.71
C ARG A 177 14.69 12.59 -2.75
N VAL A 178 14.44 11.37 -2.28
CA VAL A 178 14.24 10.21 -3.15
C VAL A 178 12.83 9.67 -2.97
N VAL A 179 12.11 9.48 -4.08
CA VAL A 179 10.76 8.90 -4.11
C VAL A 179 10.72 7.80 -5.17
N SER A 180 10.11 6.68 -4.87
CA SER A 180 9.80 5.67 -5.89
C SER A 180 8.34 5.78 -6.30
N VAL A 181 8.08 5.78 -7.61
CA VAL A 181 6.73 5.81 -8.19
C VAL A 181 6.46 4.51 -8.91
N VAL A 182 5.31 3.90 -8.67
CA VAL A 182 4.89 2.63 -9.26
C VAL A 182 3.57 2.83 -10.00
N SER A 183 3.51 2.43 -11.25
CA SER A 183 2.29 2.39 -12.07
C SER A 183 1.85 0.94 -12.27
N THR A 184 0.61 0.60 -11.94
CA THR A 184 0.09 -0.76 -12.09
C THR A 184 -1.40 -0.78 -12.42
N HIS A 185 -1.81 -1.75 -13.22
CA HIS A 185 -3.21 -2.00 -13.56
C HIS A 185 -3.54 -3.46 -13.22
N LEU A 186 -4.38 -3.69 -12.22
CA LEU A 186 -4.79 -5.04 -11.84
C LEU A 186 -5.82 -5.59 -12.83
N ALA A 187 -5.92 -6.90 -12.91
CA ALA A 187 -6.87 -7.53 -13.82
C ALA A 187 -8.32 -7.37 -13.30
N PRO A 188 -9.28 -6.95 -14.15
CA PRO A 188 -10.68 -6.95 -13.78
C PRO A 188 -11.15 -8.39 -13.52
N MET A 189 -12.15 -8.56 -12.67
CA MET A 189 -12.61 -9.89 -12.29
C MET A 189 -13.49 -10.52 -13.39
N ASN A 190 -13.04 -11.66 -13.88
CA ASN A 190 -13.79 -12.53 -14.81
C ASN A 190 -13.44 -14.00 -14.53
N ALA A 191 -13.92 -14.94 -15.33
CA ALA A 191 -13.65 -16.35 -15.16
C ALA A 191 -12.16 -16.72 -15.19
N ILE A 192 -11.32 -15.97 -15.94
CA ILE A 192 -9.87 -16.20 -16.04
C ILE A 192 -9.13 -15.61 -14.84
N THR A 193 -9.56 -14.44 -14.37
CA THR A 193 -8.83 -13.61 -13.41
C THR A 193 -9.31 -13.77 -11.97
N GLN A 194 -10.34 -14.57 -11.75
CA GLN A 194 -10.85 -14.86 -10.42
C GLN A 194 -9.72 -15.26 -9.45
N GLY A 195 -9.67 -14.61 -8.28
CA GLY A 195 -8.65 -14.84 -7.24
C GLY A 195 -7.27 -14.23 -7.53
N LEU A 196 -7.09 -13.45 -8.62
CA LEU A 196 -5.81 -12.80 -8.92
C LEU A 196 -5.55 -11.57 -8.06
N THR A 197 -6.56 -10.82 -7.63
CA THR A 197 -6.38 -9.59 -6.85
C THR A 197 -5.49 -9.78 -5.61
N PRO A 198 -5.71 -10.77 -4.72
CA PRO A 198 -4.82 -10.98 -3.58
C PRO A 198 -3.39 -11.35 -3.97
N ILE A 199 -3.20 -12.10 -5.05
CA ILE A 199 -1.88 -12.49 -5.56
C ILE A 199 -1.15 -11.25 -6.08
N SER A 200 -1.85 -10.42 -6.86
CA SER A 200 -1.33 -9.19 -7.42
C SER A 200 -0.93 -8.19 -6.33
N VAL A 201 -1.77 -7.99 -5.32
CA VAL A 201 -1.49 -7.10 -4.19
C VAL A 201 -0.28 -7.59 -3.37
N ARG A 202 -0.11 -8.91 -3.17
CA ARG A 202 1.10 -9.43 -2.51
C ARG A 202 2.37 -9.15 -3.29
N ARG A 203 2.35 -9.30 -4.62
CA ARG A 203 3.51 -9.01 -5.47
C ARG A 203 3.81 -7.52 -5.53
N LEU A 204 2.77 -6.69 -5.63
CA LEU A 204 2.90 -5.25 -5.53
C LEU A 204 3.47 -4.83 -4.17
N GLY A 205 2.96 -5.38 -3.08
CA GLY A 205 3.44 -5.13 -1.72
C GLY A 205 4.90 -5.54 -1.53
N ALA A 206 5.33 -6.67 -2.10
CA ALA A 206 6.74 -7.06 -2.08
C ALA A 206 7.62 -6.09 -2.87
N LEU A 207 7.14 -5.58 -4.01
CA LEU A 207 7.83 -4.55 -4.78
C LEU A 207 7.96 -3.25 -3.98
N THR A 208 6.86 -2.73 -3.43
CA THR A 208 6.88 -1.47 -2.67
C THR A 208 7.73 -1.57 -1.41
N THR A 209 7.73 -2.72 -0.72
CA THR A 209 8.64 -2.99 0.39
C THR A 209 10.10 -2.94 -0.03
N LYS A 210 10.45 -3.49 -1.21
CA LYS A 210 11.82 -3.41 -1.74
C LYS A 210 12.20 -1.97 -2.07
N LEU A 211 11.32 -1.22 -2.71
CA LEU A 211 11.57 0.17 -3.12
C LEU A 211 11.66 1.12 -1.93
N SER A 212 10.93 0.85 -0.85
CA SER A 212 10.93 1.70 0.36
C SER A 212 12.29 1.75 1.09
N ALA A 213 13.23 0.90 0.73
CA ALA A 213 14.62 0.99 1.20
C ALA A 213 15.36 2.24 0.67
N ALA A 214 14.92 2.81 -0.45
CA ALA A 214 15.50 4.02 -1.03
C ALA A 214 14.76 5.31 -0.59
N GLY A 215 13.52 5.19 -0.14
CA GLY A 215 12.66 6.32 0.23
C GLY A 215 11.18 5.95 0.16
N PRO A 216 10.27 6.90 0.38
CA PRO A 216 8.83 6.67 0.28
C PRO A 216 8.43 6.19 -1.12
N VAL A 217 7.34 5.41 -1.17
CA VAL A 217 6.82 4.86 -2.42
C VAL A 217 5.40 5.34 -2.64
N LEU A 218 5.14 5.88 -3.82
CA LEU A 218 3.81 6.22 -4.33
C LEU A 218 3.38 5.18 -5.36
N VAL A 219 2.12 4.77 -5.32
CA VAL A 219 1.55 3.83 -6.30
C VAL A 219 0.30 4.44 -6.88
N GLY A 220 0.23 4.57 -8.20
CA GLY A 220 -1.01 4.90 -8.90
C GLY A 220 -1.50 3.70 -9.72
N GLY A 221 -2.81 3.48 -9.75
CA GLY A 221 -3.33 2.34 -10.48
C GLY A 221 -4.85 2.26 -10.59
N ASP A 222 -5.29 1.61 -11.68
CA ASP A 222 -6.59 1.00 -11.75
C ASP A 222 -6.52 -0.39 -11.12
N PHE A 223 -7.20 -0.56 -9.98
CA PHE A 223 -7.18 -1.81 -9.21
C PHE A 223 -8.36 -2.71 -9.55
N ASN A 224 -9.31 -2.25 -10.36
CA ASN A 224 -10.49 -3.02 -10.78
C ASN A 224 -11.26 -3.63 -9.59
N VAL A 225 -11.23 -3.01 -8.43
CA VAL A 225 -11.98 -3.38 -7.23
C VAL A 225 -12.48 -2.11 -6.54
N HIS A 226 -13.79 -2.06 -6.27
CA HIS A 226 -14.39 -0.87 -5.64
C HIS A 226 -13.97 -0.74 -4.17
N TYR A 227 -13.65 0.48 -3.76
CA TYR A 227 -13.14 0.83 -2.42
C TYR A 227 -14.03 0.37 -1.25
N LYS A 228 -15.35 0.33 -1.43
CA LYS A 228 -16.32 -0.15 -0.43
C LYS A 228 -16.75 -1.60 -0.61
N GLU A 229 -16.21 -2.30 -1.59
CA GLU A 229 -16.59 -3.68 -1.87
C GLU A 229 -16.01 -4.65 -0.83
N ALA A 230 -16.78 -5.69 -0.48
CA ALA A 230 -16.31 -6.72 0.46
C ALA A 230 -15.01 -7.43 -0.01
N ARG A 231 -14.76 -7.44 -1.32
CA ARG A 231 -13.54 -8.01 -1.93
C ARG A 231 -12.34 -7.07 -1.90
N TYR A 232 -12.51 -5.79 -1.49
CA TYR A 232 -11.39 -4.86 -1.37
C TYR A 232 -10.39 -5.39 -0.32
N PRO A 233 -9.15 -5.71 -0.72
CA PRO A 233 -8.23 -6.45 0.15
C PRO A 233 -7.53 -5.53 1.16
N ARG A 234 -8.30 -4.81 1.98
CA ARG A 234 -7.84 -3.80 2.94
C ARG A 234 -6.73 -4.32 3.86
N GLU A 235 -6.95 -5.47 4.48
CA GLU A 235 -5.95 -6.06 5.39
C GLU A 235 -4.62 -6.37 4.69
N LEU A 236 -4.69 -6.70 3.39
CA LEU A 236 -3.52 -7.01 2.62
C LEU A 236 -2.73 -5.75 2.25
N PHE A 237 -3.41 -4.65 1.92
CA PHE A 237 -2.76 -3.35 1.75
C PHE A 237 -2.11 -2.89 3.06
N GLU A 238 -2.81 -2.98 4.18
CA GLU A 238 -2.29 -2.66 5.51
C GLU A 238 -1.05 -3.51 5.87
N GLN A 239 -1.02 -4.79 5.48
CA GLN A 239 0.13 -5.68 5.71
C GLN A 239 1.41 -5.13 5.06
N PHE A 240 1.30 -4.47 3.92
CA PHE A 240 2.43 -3.88 3.18
C PHE A 240 2.58 -2.37 3.42
N SER A 241 1.89 -1.83 4.41
CA SER A 241 1.90 -0.39 4.72
C SER A 241 1.44 0.50 3.54
N LEU A 242 0.64 -0.05 2.64
CA LEU A 242 0.02 0.70 1.56
C LEU A 242 -1.27 1.35 2.07
N THR A 243 -1.29 2.67 2.14
CA THR A 243 -2.44 3.45 2.57
C THR A 243 -2.97 4.23 1.37
N PRO A 244 -4.23 4.02 0.95
CA PRO A 244 -4.81 4.84 -0.10
C PRO A 244 -5.05 6.25 0.42
N THR A 245 -4.90 7.24 -0.45
CA THR A 245 -5.16 8.66 -0.12
C THR A 245 -6.58 8.87 0.42
N TYR A 246 -7.56 8.08 -0.04
CA TYR A 246 -8.93 8.07 0.46
C TYR A 246 -9.04 7.78 1.97
N ASP A 247 -8.20 6.89 2.52
CA ASP A 247 -8.19 6.59 3.96
C ASP A 247 -7.64 7.77 4.80
N VAL A 248 -6.77 8.61 4.21
CA VAL A 248 -6.19 9.78 4.88
C VAL A 248 -7.17 10.94 4.86
N LEU A 249 -7.84 11.16 3.73
CA LEU A 249 -8.82 12.24 3.58
C LEU A 249 -10.16 11.92 4.27
N GLY A 250 -10.48 10.64 4.45
CA GLY A 250 -11.76 10.20 4.99
C GLY A 250 -12.91 10.26 3.98
N GLU A 251 -12.62 10.60 2.73
CA GLU A 251 -13.60 10.71 1.64
C GLU A 251 -13.12 9.99 0.38
N TYR A 252 -14.05 9.60 -0.48
CA TYR A 252 -13.79 8.97 -1.77
C TYR A 252 -14.88 9.39 -2.76
N PHE A 253 -14.59 9.24 -4.05
CA PHE A 253 -15.49 9.63 -5.15
C PHE A 253 -15.44 8.59 -6.29
N PRO A 254 -16.47 8.54 -7.16
CA PRO A 254 -16.42 7.76 -8.38
C PRO A 254 -15.22 8.14 -9.25
N THR A 255 -14.64 7.14 -9.93
CA THR A 255 -13.44 7.36 -10.76
C THR A 255 -13.69 7.09 -12.24
N GLY A 256 -14.91 7.38 -12.72
CA GLY A 256 -15.33 7.27 -14.10
C GLY A 256 -16.73 6.65 -14.24
N ASP A 257 -17.03 6.16 -15.45
CA ASP A 257 -18.35 5.62 -15.86
C ASP A 257 -18.64 4.21 -15.31
N HIS A 258 -18.11 3.85 -14.16
CA HIS A 258 -18.19 2.52 -13.56
C HIS A 258 -19.33 2.38 -12.55
N ARG A 259 -20.53 2.95 -12.85
CA ARG A 259 -21.71 2.88 -11.99
C ARG A 259 -21.47 3.44 -10.57
N GLY A 260 -20.69 4.51 -10.47
CA GLY A 260 -20.33 5.13 -9.20
C GLY A 260 -19.23 4.41 -8.43
N ALA A 261 -18.52 3.46 -9.04
CA ALA A 261 -17.42 2.77 -8.39
C ALA A 261 -16.15 3.63 -8.33
N THR A 262 -15.42 3.48 -7.24
CA THR A 262 -14.06 3.98 -7.05
C THR A 262 -13.11 2.81 -7.24
N ILE A 263 -12.43 2.74 -8.38
CA ILE A 263 -11.53 1.62 -8.74
C ILE A 263 -10.11 2.08 -9.05
N ASP A 264 -9.91 3.37 -9.22
CA ASP A 264 -8.62 4.02 -9.39
C ASP A 264 -8.11 4.58 -8.08
N TYR A 265 -6.82 4.40 -7.81
CA TYR A 265 -6.24 4.71 -6.52
C TYR A 265 -4.88 5.38 -6.64
N LEU A 266 -4.60 6.21 -5.64
CA LEU A 266 -3.26 6.61 -5.27
C LEU A 266 -2.97 6.07 -3.88
N PHE A 267 -1.88 5.29 -3.73
CA PHE A 267 -1.42 4.75 -2.47
C PHE A 267 -0.08 5.37 -2.07
N MET A 268 0.11 5.49 -0.79
CA MET A 268 1.37 5.83 -0.16
C MET A 268 1.89 4.63 0.64
N ASN A 269 3.12 4.22 0.41
CA ASN A 269 3.85 3.40 1.36
C ASN A 269 4.51 4.38 2.35
N SER A 270 4.41 4.11 3.64
CA SER A 270 4.86 5.06 4.67
C SER A 270 4.09 6.38 4.65
N ALA A 271 2.75 6.29 4.74
CA ALA A 271 1.84 7.46 4.74
C ALA A 271 2.21 8.55 5.77
N SER A 272 2.97 8.21 6.82
CA SER A 272 3.48 9.17 7.80
C SER A 272 4.51 10.18 7.23
N GLN A 273 5.04 9.93 6.04
CA GLN A 273 5.97 10.84 5.37
C GLN A 273 5.26 11.85 4.45
N PHE A 274 3.94 11.74 4.32
CA PHE A 274 3.16 12.63 3.50
C PHE A 274 1.92 13.14 4.23
N THR A 275 1.59 14.40 4.01
CA THR A 275 0.26 14.96 4.24
C THR A 275 -0.45 15.06 2.90
N VAL A 276 -1.64 14.46 2.77
CA VAL A 276 -2.50 14.66 1.61
C VAL A 276 -3.20 15.99 1.77
N GLN A 277 -2.79 16.99 0.99
CA GLN A 277 -3.36 18.33 1.04
C GLN A 277 -4.73 18.39 0.37
N ARG A 278 -4.86 17.70 -0.76
CA ARG A 278 -6.12 17.55 -1.50
C ARG A 278 -6.03 16.38 -2.47
N GLN A 279 -7.19 15.89 -2.89
CA GLN A 279 -7.35 14.98 -3.99
C GLN A 279 -8.60 15.37 -4.80
N TYR A 280 -8.54 15.21 -6.11
CA TYR A 280 -9.65 15.51 -7.00
C TYR A 280 -9.58 14.64 -8.25
N ASN A 281 -10.70 14.47 -8.93
CA ASN A 281 -10.77 13.86 -10.25
C ASN A 281 -11.00 14.91 -11.33
N ARG A 282 -10.68 14.53 -12.56
CA ARG A 282 -11.02 15.25 -13.78
C ARG A 282 -11.59 14.28 -14.79
N GLU A 283 -12.78 14.59 -15.27
CA GLU A 283 -13.43 13.85 -16.35
C GLU A 283 -12.52 13.83 -17.60
N LEU A 284 -12.43 12.66 -18.22
CA LEU A 284 -11.73 12.40 -19.46
C LEU A 284 -12.72 11.92 -20.52
N ASN A 285 -12.26 11.78 -21.78
CA ASN A 285 -13.01 11.04 -22.81
C ASN A 285 -12.84 9.51 -22.64
N SER A 286 -11.96 9.07 -21.76
CA SER A 286 -11.86 7.70 -21.25
C SER A 286 -13.11 7.36 -20.41
N ASP A 287 -13.39 6.08 -20.21
CA ASP A 287 -14.36 5.60 -19.24
C ASP A 287 -13.85 5.72 -17.78
N HIS A 288 -12.61 6.19 -17.60
CA HIS A 288 -12.02 6.57 -16.31
C HIS A 288 -11.76 8.06 -16.21
N ASP A 289 -11.82 8.60 -14.99
CA ASP A 289 -11.35 9.94 -14.67
C ASP A 289 -9.84 9.94 -14.36
N ALA A 290 -9.16 11.07 -14.56
CA ALA A 290 -7.84 11.28 -14.01
C ALA A 290 -7.94 11.65 -12.52
N ILE A 291 -7.22 10.92 -11.66
CA ILE A 291 -7.17 11.17 -10.22
C ILE A 291 -5.86 11.88 -9.89
N THR A 292 -5.96 13.05 -9.30
CA THR A 292 -4.80 13.85 -8.91
C THR A 292 -4.78 14.09 -7.40
N ALA A 293 -3.62 13.89 -6.77
CA ALA A 293 -3.39 14.25 -5.38
C ALA A 293 -2.18 15.19 -5.25
N ASP A 294 -2.33 16.17 -4.39
CA ASP A 294 -1.25 17.04 -3.91
C ASP A 294 -0.81 16.53 -2.53
N LEU A 295 0.46 16.16 -2.44
CA LEU A 295 1.09 15.57 -1.26
C LEU A 295 2.19 16.50 -0.79
N ALA A 296 2.14 16.98 0.45
CA ALA A 296 3.29 17.63 1.07
C ALA A 296 4.14 16.55 1.76
N PHE A 297 5.46 16.61 1.59
CA PHE A 297 6.33 15.89 2.49
C PHE A 297 6.07 16.42 3.91
N VAL A 298 5.74 15.53 4.81
CA VAL A 298 5.97 15.82 6.20
C VAL A 298 7.48 16.00 6.29
N GLU A 299 7.93 17.20 6.60
CA GLU A 299 9.34 17.41 6.91
C GLU A 299 9.74 16.30 7.83
N SER A 300 10.68 15.49 7.35
CA SER A 300 11.05 14.29 8.11
C SER A 300 11.37 14.75 9.52
N PRO A 301 10.84 14.07 10.54
CA PRO A 301 11.35 14.28 11.88
C PRO A 301 12.88 14.01 11.99
N GLU A 302 13.56 13.69 10.89
CA GLU A 302 15.01 13.61 10.80
C GLU A 302 15.68 14.97 11.04
N ASP A 303 14.99 16.09 10.78
CA ASP A 303 15.43 17.43 11.19
C ASP A 303 14.87 17.85 12.57
N GLN A 304 13.90 17.14 13.11
CA GLN A 304 13.48 17.28 14.49
C GLN A 304 13.97 16.06 15.26
N PRO A 305 14.81 16.23 16.28
CA PRO A 305 15.30 15.12 17.06
C PRO A 305 14.14 14.30 17.60
N VAL A 306 14.03 13.03 17.20
CA VAL A 306 13.02 12.13 17.74
C VAL A 306 13.47 11.75 19.15
N LEU A 307 13.08 12.57 20.11
CA LEU A 307 13.34 12.32 21.51
C LEU A 307 12.14 11.59 22.14
N PHE A 308 12.42 10.54 22.87
CA PHE A 308 11.44 9.89 23.72
C PHE A 308 11.57 10.47 25.14
N ALA A 309 10.49 11.04 25.65
CA ALA A 309 10.46 11.53 27.02
C ALA A 309 10.19 10.38 27.99
N PRO A 310 10.91 10.32 29.13
CA PRO A 310 10.58 9.38 30.18
C PRO A 310 9.20 9.69 30.78
N GLY A 311 8.48 8.65 31.22
CA GLY A 311 7.15 8.85 31.77
C GLY A 311 6.20 7.68 31.51
N ARG A 312 4.91 7.94 31.63
CA ARG A 312 3.84 6.95 31.42
C ARG A 312 2.97 7.32 30.25
N VAL A 313 2.71 6.35 29.39
CA VAL A 313 1.74 6.43 28.29
C VAL A 313 0.60 5.46 28.58
N ILE A 314 -0.63 5.94 28.51
CA ILE A 314 -1.84 5.14 28.76
C ILE A 314 -2.73 5.28 27.53
N ASN A 315 -3.22 4.17 27.00
CA ASN A 315 -4.21 4.23 25.92
C ASN A 315 -5.60 4.59 26.48
N ASN A 316 -6.46 5.10 25.62
CA ASN A 316 -7.88 5.31 25.90
C ASN A 316 -8.72 4.24 25.17
N PRO A 317 -9.18 3.16 25.82
CA PRO A 317 -9.94 2.10 25.16
C PRO A 317 -11.26 2.57 24.50
N ALA A 318 -11.86 3.63 25.05
CA ALA A 318 -13.10 4.22 24.54
C ALA A 318 -12.88 5.34 23.51
N GLY A 319 -11.63 5.74 23.28
CA GLY A 319 -11.27 6.85 22.41
C GLY A 319 -11.17 6.46 20.93
N GLU A 320 -10.66 7.38 20.15
CA GLU A 320 -10.34 7.18 18.74
C GLU A 320 -9.28 6.08 18.53
N ARG A 321 -9.13 5.60 17.28
CA ARG A 321 -8.16 4.54 16.95
C ARG A 321 -6.73 4.86 17.42
N ALA A 322 -6.29 6.09 17.24
CA ALA A 322 -4.95 6.53 17.67
C ALA A 322 -4.80 6.48 19.19
N GLU A 323 -5.81 6.95 19.94
CA GLU A 323 -5.83 6.91 21.40
C GLU A 323 -5.84 5.47 21.93
N ARG A 324 -6.65 4.59 21.33
CA ARG A 324 -6.66 3.16 21.69
C ARG A 324 -5.31 2.51 21.47
N ARG A 325 -4.57 2.93 20.45
CA ARG A 325 -3.29 2.33 20.06
C ARG A 325 -2.07 3.02 20.65
N ALA A 326 -2.23 4.07 21.43
CA ALA A 326 -1.14 4.92 21.89
C ALA A 326 0.09 4.14 22.41
N VAL A 327 -0.12 3.08 23.19
CA VAL A 327 0.97 2.22 23.70
C VAL A 327 1.65 1.39 22.61
N LEU A 328 0.87 0.75 21.74
CA LEU A 328 1.43 -0.05 20.64
C LEU A 328 2.11 0.85 19.57
N ASP A 329 1.54 2.01 19.30
CA ASP A 329 2.10 2.96 18.33
C ASP A 329 3.38 3.63 18.85
N LEU A 330 3.51 3.83 20.17
CA LEU A 330 4.77 4.21 20.82
C LEU A 330 5.87 3.17 20.54
N MET A 331 5.58 1.88 20.70
CA MET A 331 6.54 0.80 20.42
C MET A 331 6.89 0.74 18.94
N VAL A 332 5.91 0.90 18.04
CA VAL A 332 6.13 1.00 16.59
C VAL A 332 7.06 2.17 16.27
N LYS A 333 6.79 3.36 16.87
CA LYS A 333 7.64 4.55 16.71
C LYS A 333 9.07 4.29 17.17
N ALA A 334 9.25 3.64 18.33
CA ALA A 334 10.57 3.32 18.87
C ALA A 334 11.38 2.42 17.91
N VAL A 335 10.76 1.37 17.37
CA VAL A 335 11.41 0.45 16.43
C VAL A 335 11.65 1.12 15.06
N ALA A 336 10.72 1.94 14.59
CA ALA A 336 10.82 2.63 13.30
C ALA A 336 12.00 3.61 13.26
N ASN A 337 12.30 4.27 14.39
CA ASN A 337 13.39 5.24 14.50
C ASN A 337 14.72 4.63 15.00
N ALA A 338 14.82 3.31 15.09
CA ALA A 338 16.07 2.62 15.37
C ALA A 338 17.03 2.73 14.17
N PRO A 339 18.19 3.41 14.27
CA PRO A 339 19.12 3.58 13.17
C PRO A 339 19.85 2.29 12.84
N ARG A 340 20.48 2.23 11.66
CA ARG A 340 21.31 1.10 11.24
C ARG A 340 22.40 0.81 12.30
N GLY A 341 22.57 -0.47 12.60
CA GLY A 341 23.55 -0.95 13.58
C GLY A 341 23.07 -0.91 15.03
N SER A 342 21.94 -0.27 15.33
CA SER A 342 21.32 -0.37 16.66
C SER A 342 20.73 -1.75 16.92
N ALA A 343 20.37 -2.02 18.18
CA ALA A 343 19.76 -3.27 18.60
C ALA A 343 18.37 -3.04 19.18
N VAL A 344 17.43 -3.91 18.82
CA VAL A 344 16.08 -4.00 19.36
C VAL A 344 15.93 -5.35 20.04
N HIS A 345 15.68 -5.33 21.36
CA HIS A 345 15.38 -6.52 22.15
C HIS A 345 13.93 -6.46 22.61
N LEU A 346 13.14 -7.41 22.18
CA LEU A 346 11.72 -7.50 22.55
C LEU A 346 11.48 -8.82 23.30
N GLN A 347 10.99 -8.73 24.54
CA GLN A 347 10.33 -9.85 25.19
C GLN A 347 8.84 -9.55 25.33
N THR A 348 7.99 -10.55 25.07
CA THR A 348 6.54 -10.37 25.16
C THR A 348 5.82 -11.68 25.43
N VAL A 349 4.66 -11.62 26.09
CA VAL A 349 3.76 -12.77 26.21
C VAL A 349 3.25 -13.23 24.84
N GLY A 350 3.18 -12.33 23.85
CA GLY A 350 2.84 -12.66 22.47
C GLY A 350 2.92 -11.45 21.57
N LEU A 351 3.44 -11.64 20.36
CA LEU A 351 3.51 -10.64 19.30
C LEU A 351 2.44 -10.93 18.23
N ARG A 352 1.28 -10.26 18.32
CA ARG A 352 0.18 -10.40 17.34
C ARG A 352 -0.20 -9.07 16.71
N ASP A 353 0.39 -7.95 17.16
CA ASP A 353 0.20 -6.67 16.48
C ASP A 353 0.99 -6.65 15.16
N ARG A 354 0.25 -6.53 14.05
CA ARG A 354 0.84 -6.59 12.69
C ARG A 354 1.72 -5.38 12.38
N ARG A 355 1.42 -4.21 12.96
CA ARG A 355 2.20 -2.98 12.73
C ARG A 355 3.55 -3.07 13.43
N LEU A 356 3.57 -3.56 14.67
CA LEU A 356 4.83 -3.78 15.39
C LEU A 356 5.67 -4.89 14.73
N ALA A 357 5.05 -6.00 14.34
CA ALA A 357 5.76 -7.06 13.61
C ALA A 357 6.33 -6.54 12.27
N GLY A 358 5.56 -5.75 11.53
CA GLY A 358 6.02 -5.08 10.31
C GLY A 358 7.15 -4.08 10.55
N ALA A 359 7.11 -3.32 11.65
CA ALA A 359 8.19 -2.41 12.04
C ALA A 359 9.48 -3.16 12.35
N LEU A 360 9.40 -4.30 13.05
CA LEU A 360 10.56 -5.18 13.33
C LEU A 360 11.16 -5.74 12.02
N ASN A 361 10.35 -6.18 11.08
CA ASN A 361 10.83 -6.62 9.76
C ASN A 361 11.59 -5.51 9.04
N ARG A 362 10.99 -4.32 8.93
CA ARG A 362 11.64 -3.17 8.29
C ARG A 362 12.91 -2.72 9.01
N ALA A 363 12.96 -2.86 10.33
CA ALA A 363 14.17 -2.57 11.11
C ALA A 363 15.32 -3.52 10.71
N VAL A 364 15.03 -4.82 10.52
CA VAL A 364 16.03 -5.79 10.01
C VAL A 364 16.51 -5.39 8.61
N ASP A 365 15.61 -4.99 7.72
CA ASP A 365 15.97 -4.57 6.35
C ASP A 365 16.88 -3.32 6.37
N ARG A 366 16.72 -2.42 7.35
CA ARG A 366 17.61 -1.27 7.58
C ARG A 366 18.95 -1.64 8.22
N GLY A 367 19.14 -2.89 8.63
CA GLY A 367 20.37 -3.35 9.29
C GLY A 367 20.36 -3.15 10.82
N VAL A 368 19.20 -3.04 11.43
CA VAL A 368 19.00 -3.10 12.89
C VAL A 368 19.06 -4.56 13.36
N HIS A 369 19.67 -4.81 14.50
CA HIS A 369 19.74 -6.13 15.09
C HIS A 369 18.49 -6.42 15.93
N VAL A 370 17.63 -7.32 15.47
CA VAL A 370 16.36 -7.64 16.15
C VAL A 370 16.43 -8.98 16.87
N GLN A 371 16.16 -8.98 18.16
CA GLN A 371 16.14 -10.16 19.02
C GLN A 371 14.80 -10.24 19.75
N LEU A 372 14.07 -11.34 19.54
CA LEU A 372 12.73 -11.55 20.10
C LEU A 372 12.69 -12.80 20.99
N VAL A 373 12.17 -12.64 22.20
CA VAL A 373 11.81 -13.72 23.10
C VAL A 373 10.29 -13.71 23.33
N THR A 374 9.60 -14.79 22.99
CA THR A 374 8.18 -14.95 23.25
C THR A 374 7.93 -15.88 24.44
N ARG A 375 6.99 -15.54 25.33
CA ARG A 375 6.74 -16.27 26.58
C ARG A 375 5.69 -17.38 26.43
N HIS A 376 5.72 -18.12 25.34
CA HIS A 376 4.90 -19.30 25.10
C HIS A 376 5.65 -20.31 24.24
N ASP A 377 5.18 -21.54 24.24
CA ASP A 377 5.82 -22.70 23.60
C ASP A 377 5.44 -22.88 22.11
N THR A 378 4.50 -22.08 21.60
CA THR A 378 4.01 -22.16 20.22
C THR A 378 3.98 -20.80 19.56
N PHE A 379 4.79 -20.63 18.54
CA PHE A 379 4.79 -19.38 17.77
C PHE A 379 3.47 -19.15 17.03
N ASN A 380 2.93 -17.95 17.12
CA ASN A 380 1.84 -17.49 16.26
C ASN A 380 2.34 -17.15 14.84
N LYS A 381 1.45 -16.67 13.97
CA LYS A 381 1.78 -16.39 12.56
C LYS A 381 2.90 -15.35 12.42
N GLN A 382 2.84 -14.24 13.14
CA GLN A 382 3.80 -13.15 13.07
C GLN A 382 5.17 -13.58 13.58
N GLU A 383 5.20 -14.29 14.68
CA GLU A 383 6.42 -14.82 15.29
C GLU A 383 7.10 -15.86 14.38
N ARG A 384 6.31 -16.76 13.76
CA ARG A 384 6.85 -17.70 12.76
C ARG A 384 7.43 -17.00 11.53
N GLN A 385 6.81 -15.92 11.06
CA GLN A 385 7.33 -15.14 9.94
C GLN A 385 8.66 -14.47 10.28
N LEU A 386 8.75 -13.86 11.47
CA LEU A 386 10.00 -13.30 11.97
C LEU A 386 11.07 -14.38 12.20
N GLN A 387 10.72 -15.53 12.75
CA GLN A 387 11.65 -16.63 12.95
C GLN A 387 12.19 -17.20 11.64
N ALA A 388 11.33 -17.31 10.62
CA ALA A 388 11.77 -17.75 9.29
C ALA A 388 12.78 -16.77 8.65
N LEU A 389 12.63 -15.47 8.93
CA LEU A 389 13.55 -14.42 8.46
C LEU A 389 14.86 -14.41 9.25
N LEU A 390 14.81 -14.48 10.58
CA LEU A 390 15.93 -14.22 11.48
C LEU A 390 16.61 -15.50 11.98
N GLY A 391 15.91 -16.63 11.97
CA GLY A 391 16.32 -17.88 12.58
C GLY A 391 16.17 -17.89 14.10
N SER A 392 16.54 -19.01 14.73
CA SER A 392 16.38 -19.25 16.18
C SER A 392 17.72 -19.26 16.95
N ARG A 393 18.84 -19.11 16.27
CA ARG A 393 20.18 -19.19 16.91
C ARG A 393 20.50 -17.92 17.67
N THR A 394 20.39 -17.94 18.99
CA THR A 394 20.69 -16.81 19.90
C THR A 394 22.14 -16.32 19.83
N GLY A 395 23.05 -17.05 19.17
CA GLY A 395 24.42 -16.63 18.87
C GLY A 395 24.57 -15.60 17.76
N ARG A 396 23.52 -15.37 16.97
CA ARG A 396 23.50 -14.39 15.88
C ARG A 396 23.11 -13.00 16.39
N LYS A 397 23.32 -11.99 15.55
CA LYS A 397 22.90 -10.60 15.82
C LYS A 397 21.38 -10.45 15.89
N SER A 398 20.65 -11.20 15.05
CA SER A 398 19.17 -11.20 15.03
C SER A 398 18.65 -12.63 15.14
N TRP A 399 17.57 -12.83 15.90
CA TRP A 399 16.95 -14.13 16.12
C TRP A 399 15.57 -14.02 16.80
N VAL A 400 14.79 -15.10 16.72
CA VAL A 400 13.53 -15.27 17.45
C VAL A 400 13.59 -16.60 18.20
N THR A 401 13.30 -16.60 19.50
CA THR A 401 13.23 -17.80 20.32
C THR A 401 12.05 -17.79 21.25
N ASP A 402 11.60 -18.98 21.63
CA ASP A 402 10.59 -19.20 22.67
C ASP A 402 11.23 -19.22 24.06
N CYS A 403 10.41 -18.91 25.04
CA CYS A 403 10.79 -18.89 26.45
C CYS A 403 10.06 -20.02 27.18
N VAL A 404 10.74 -21.17 27.37
CA VAL A 404 10.17 -22.36 27.99
C VAL A 404 10.91 -22.72 29.30
N ARG A 405 10.26 -23.52 30.16
CA ARG A 405 10.85 -24.07 31.40
C ARG A 405 11.46 -23.00 32.32
N ARG A 406 12.79 -23.00 32.51
CA ARG A 406 13.55 -22.07 33.38
C ARG A 406 13.32 -20.61 32.95
N CYS A 407 13.27 -20.36 31.65
CA CYS A 407 13.03 -19.04 31.10
C CYS A 407 11.67 -18.48 31.58
N LEU A 408 10.57 -19.25 31.50
CA LEU A 408 9.26 -18.82 31.95
C LEU A 408 9.24 -18.42 33.44
N ARG A 409 9.94 -19.15 34.32
CA ARG A 409 10.03 -18.79 35.74
C ARG A 409 10.72 -17.44 35.95
N LEU A 410 11.69 -17.10 35.13
CA LEU A 410 12.37 -15.79 35.16
C LEU A 410 11.47 -14.71 34.56
N ALA A 411 10.86 -15.01 33.42
CA ALA A 411 10.03 -14.08 32.67
C ALA A 411 8.74 -13.66 33.42
N ASN A 412 8.18 -14.53 34.27
CA ASN A 412 7.02 -14.20 35.11
C ASN A 412 7.28 -13.08 36.16
N ARG A 413 8.54 -12.66 36.31
CA ARG A 413 8.93 -11.51 37.11
C ARG A 413 9.07 -10.22 36.34
N LEU A 414 8.85 -10.29 35.01
CA LEU A 414 8.97 -9.16 34.09
C LEU A 414 7.60 -8.66 33.67
N PRO A 415 7.50 -7.42 33.16
CA PRO A 415 6.30 -6.90 32.49
C PRO A 415 5.82 -7.81 31.37
N ASP A 416 4.56 -7.70 30.96
CA ASP A 416 4.01 -8.53 29.87
C ASP A 416 4.71 -8.29 28.54
N THR A 417 5.16 -7.06 28.31
CA THR A 417 6.05 -6.74 27.19
C THR A 417 7.13 -5.77 27.66
N GLN A 418 8.36 -6.02 27.23
CA GLN A 418 9.51 -5.16 27.43
C GLN A 418 10.24 -4.99 26.11
N LEU A 419 10.34 -3.76 25.66
CA LEU A 419 11.05 -3.36 24.44
C LEU A 419 12.25 -2.50 24.81
N LEU A 420 13.44 -2.96 24.45
CA LEU A 420 14.67 -2.19 24.57
C LEU A 420 15.16 -1.81 23.18
N VAL A 421 15.51 -0.56 23.00
CA VAL A 421 16.13 -0.07 21.76
C VAL A 421 17.41 0.65 22.13
N SER A 422 18.55 0.17 21.63
CA SER A 422 19.87 0.72 22.01
C SER A 422 20.04 2.19 21.59
N THR A 423 19.35 2.59 20.53
CA THR A 423 19.22 3.97 20.08
C THR A 423 17.93 4.10 19.27
N SER A 424 17.12 5.11 19.53
CA SER A 424 15.91 5.39 18.76
C SER A 424 15.79 6.89 18.52
N GLY A 425 15.90 7.34 17.28
CA GLY A 425 16.14 8.75 16.96
C GLY A 425 17.36 9.23 17.73
N ASP A 426 17.25 10.37 18.39
CA ASP A 426 18.32 10.95 19.23
C ASP A 426 18.26 10.50 20.70
N THR A 427 17.40 9.50 21.01
CA THR A 427 17.30 8.93 22.34
C THR A 427 18.21 7.73 22.48
N PRO A 428 19.32 7.81 23.21
CA PRO A 428 20.15 6.65 23.53
C PRO A 428 19.48 5.82 24.63
N ALA A 429 19.55 4.48 24.51
CA ALA A 429 19.16 3.57 25.57
C ALA A 429 17.66 3.68 25.99
N LEU A 430 16.74 3.44 25.08
CA LEU A 430 15.29 3.48 25.33
C LEU A 430 14.77 2.14 25.85
N LEU A 431 14.02 2.19 26.95
CA LEU A 431 13.28 1.06 27.52
C LEU A 431 11.77 1.43 27.57
N ILE A 432 10.92 0.54 27.05
CA ILE A 432 9.46 0.63 27.15
C ILE A 432 8.93 -0.66 27.78
N GLU A 433 8.27 -0.54 28.92
CA GLU A 433 7.65 -1.65 29.63
C GLU A 433 6.13 -1.52 29.64
N THR A 434 5.40 -2.59 29.34
CA THR A 434 3.93 -2.54 29.35
C THR A 434 3.31 -3.66 30.17
N ASN A 435 2.13 -3.38 30.73
CA ASN A 435 1.30 -4.35 31.44
C ASN A 435 0.41 -5.19 30.51
N ALA A 436 0.74 -5.25 29.24
CA ALA A 436 -0.05 -5.96 28.24
C ALA A 436 0.86 -6.59 27.17
N PRO A 437 0.46 -7.73 26.56
CA PRO A 437 1.18 -8.30 25.43
C PRO A 437 1.09 -7.39 24.19
N ALA A 438 2.01 -7.56 23.26
CA ALA A 438 2.04 -6.83 21.99
C ALA A 438 0.96 -7.35 21.00
N VAL A 439 -0.31 -7.23 21.38
CA VAL A 439 -1.47 -7.79 20.68
C VAL A 439 -2.53 -6.73 20.45
N SER A 440 -2.98 -6.55 19.20
CA SER A 440 -3.93 -5.50 18.81
C SER A 440 -5.27 -5.55 19.56
N SER A 441 -5.77 -6.74 19.94
CA SER A 441 -7.03 -6.85 20.69
C SER A 441 -6.96 -6.24 22.09
N TYR A 442 -5.78 -6.10 22.66
CA TYR A 442 -5.59 -5.46 23.97
C TYR A 442 -5.77 -3.94 23.93
N THR A 443 -5.82 -3.32 22.75
CA THR A 443 -6.14 -1.89 22.61
C THR A 443 -7.55 -1.54 23.09
N LEU A 444 -8.44 -2.52 23.22
CA LEU A 444 -9.78 -2.40 23.80
C LEU A 444 -9.77 -2.49 25.33
N GLN A 445 -8.62 -2.69 25.95
CA GLN A 445 -8.40 -2.70 27.38
C GLN A 445 -7.43 -1.58 27.76
N ARG A 446 -7.36 -1.27 29.05
CA ARG A 446 -6.43 -0.25 29.55
C ARG A 446 -5.01 -0.80 29.53
N MET A 447 -4.21 -0.33 28.59
CA MET A 447 -2.76 -0.57 28.50
C MET A 447 -2.01 0.61 29.12
N THR A 448 -0.95 0.30 29.83
CA THR A 448 -0.01 1.31 30.35
C THR A 448 1.39 0.95 29.93
N ALA A 449 2.14 1.90 29.41
CA ALA A 449 3.56 1.80 29.18
C ALA A 449 4.33 2.75 30.09
N THR A 450 5.44 2.27 30.64
CA THR A 450 6.47 3.10 31.27
C THR A 450 7.62 3.26 30.28
N VAL A 451 8.04 4.48 30.07
CA VAL A 451 9.15 4.86 29.19
C VAL A 451 10.32 5.31 30.04
N GLU A 452 11.46 4.69 29.86
CA GLU A 452 12.73 5.03 30.50
C GLU A 452 13.79 5.33 29.42
N THR A 453 14.54 6.41 29.64
CA THR A 453 15.59 6.86 28.70
C THR A 453 16.97 6.89 29.34
N SER A 454 17.08 6.39 30.58
CA SER A 454 18.35 6.31 31.26
C SER A 454 19.13 5.05 30.83
N LYS A 455 20.44 5.21 30.65
CA LYS A 455 21.30 4.06 30.36
C LYS A 455 21.28 3.00 31.47
N ALA A 456 21.12 3.42 32.73
CA ALA A 456 21.07 2.51 33.86
C ALA A 456 19.84 1.60 33.81
N SER A 457 18.64 2.16 33.52
CA SER A 457 17.42 1.37 33.34
C SER A 457 17.52 0.41 32.15
N TYR A 458 18.06 0.89 31.03
CA TYR A 458 18.31 0.06 29.87
C TYR A 458 19.25 -1.09 30.17
N ASP A 459 20.41 -0.84 30.80
CA ASP A 459 21.42 -1.86 31.09
C ASP A 459 20.87 -2.91 32.07
N ALA A 460 20.11 -2.49 33.07
CA ALA A 460 19.45 -3.42 34.00
C ALA A 460 18.44 -4.33 33.27
N ALA A 461 17.60 -3.78 32.42
CA ALA A 461 16.64 -4.55 31.61
C ALA A 461 17.34 -5.44 30.58
N PHE A 462 18.42 -4.97 29.98
CA PHE A 462 19.25 -5.70 29.02
C PHE A 462 19.89 -6.95 29.67
N GLN A 463 20.41 -6.82 30.89
CA GLN A 463 20.92 -7.96 31.67
C GLN A 463 19.82 -9.02 31.92
N TRP A 464 18.60 -8.60 32.25
CA TRP A 464 17.47 -9.50 32.41
C TRP A 464 17.09 -10.20 31.10
N PHE A 465 17.05 -9.48 29.98
CA PHE A 465 16.75 -10.04 28.68
C PHE A 465 17.69 -11.20 28.31
N PHE A 466 19.00 -11.04 28.52
CA PHE A 466 19.97 -12.09 28.23
C PHE A 466 19.96 -13.26 29.21
N ARG A 467 19.55 -13.04 30.46
CA ARG A 467 19.32 -14.15 31.41
C ARG A 467 18.18 -15.06 30.96
N LEU A 468 17.17 -14.54 30.23
CA LEU A 468 16.07 -15.36 29.68
C LEU A 468 16.60 -16.40 28.69
N VAL A 469 17.62 -16.08 27.92
CA VAL A 469 18.20 -16.97 26.91
C VAL A 469 19.43 -17.73 27.41
N GLY A 470 19.69 -17.70 28.73
CA GLY A 470 20.78 -18.46 29.35
C GLY A 470 22.18 -17.92 29.08
N ARG A 471 22.32 -16.67 28.65
CA ARG A 471 23.59 -16.01 28.46
C ARG A 471 23.93 -15.18 29.69
N GLN A 472 25.15 -15.36 30.19
CA GLN A 472 25.82 -14.39 31.08
C GLN A 472 26.57 -13.42 30.17
N ILE A 473 26.36 -12.13 30.36
CA ILE A 473 27.07 -11.05 29.69
C ILE A 473 28.20 -10.60 30.62
#